data_aaa1c33822a8ba3706af3f9e30c25ad2
#
_entry.id   aaa1c33822a8ba3706af3f9e30c25ad2
#
_cell.length_a   1.000
_cell.length_b   1.000
_cell.length_c   1.000
_cell.angle_alpha   90.00
_cell.angle_beta   90.00
_cell.angle_gamma   90.00
#
_symmetry.space_group_name_H-M   'P 1'
#
loop_
_entity.id
_entity.type
_entity.pdbx_description
1 polymer ?
#
loop_
_entity_poly.entity_id
_entity_poly.type
_entity_poly.pdbx_seq_one_letter_code
_entity_poly.pdbx_strand_id
1 'polypeptide(L)'
;LARMARTIRERMNVRDNEVFTPIDLINAKTLSSVINSFFGTNQLSQFMDQTNPLAEITHKRRLSALGPGGLSRERAGFEVRDVHYTHYGRLCPIETPEGPNIGLISSLSVFAKVNPMGFLETPYRKVENSVVDYKNYTYLSAEEEEGMKIAQANIPMKEDGTIDAEKVIAREEGDFPVVDPSEIQYTDVAPNQIASISASLIPFLEHDDANRALMGSNMMRQAVPLLKPQSPIVGTGLERQVASDSRVLINAEGDGVIEYVDAQKITIKYDRTDEERLISFEEDSKTYFL
;
A
#
# COMPACT_ATOMS: atom_id res chain seq x y z
N LEU A 1 16.16 14.99 16.75
CA LEU A 1 17.30 15.93 16.61
C LEU A 1 17.18 17.09 17.59
N ALA A 2 16.06 17.83 17.69
CA ALA A 2 15.91 19.00 18.57
C ALA A 2 16.21 18.71 20.05
N ARG A 3 15.71 17.60 20.60
CA ARG A 3 16.03 17.16 21.98
C ARG A 3 17.52 16.87 22.15
N MET A 4 18.15 16.22 21.18
CA MET A 4 19.58 15.92 21.22
C MET A 4 20.42 17.20 21.19
N ALA A 5 20.12 18.14 20.30
CA ALA A 5 20.77 19.43 20.22
C ALA A 5 20.65 20.24 21.53
N ARG A 6 19.47 20.20 22.15
CA ARG A 6 19.24 20.83 23.45
C ARG A 6 20.11 20.21 24.55
N THR A 7 20.14 18.88 24.65
CA THR A 7 20.96 18.16 25.65
C THR A 7 22.46 18.42 25.45
N ILE A 8 22.92 18.49 24.20
CA ILE A 8 24.33 18.84 23.89
C ILE A 8 24.62 20.27 24.39
N ARG A 9 23.76 21.22 24.07
CA ARG A 9 23.92 22.62 24.50
C ARG A 9 23.92 22.74 26.03
N GLU A 10 23.02 22.06 26.73
CA GLU A 10 22.97 22.03 28.19
C GLU A 10 24.27 21.44 28.78
N ARG A 11 24.80 20.36 28.23
CA ARG A 11 26.06 19.77 28.68
C ARG A 11 27.27 20.65 28.41
N MET A 12 27.30 21.35 27.30
CA MET A 12 28.36 22.33 27.01
C MET A 12 28.36 23.50 27.96
N ASN A 13 27.20 23.98 28.39
CA ASN A 13 27.08 25.11 29.32
C ASN A 13 27.42 24.74 30.78
N VAL A 14 27.25 23.47 31.16
CA VAL A 14 27.49 23.03 32.58
C VAL A 14 28.96 22.70 32.80
N ARG A 15 29.72 22.35 31.79
CA ARG A 15 31.13 21.98 31.90
C ARG A 15 32.02 23.12 31.45
N ASP A 16 32.45 23.94 32.37
CA ASP A 16 33.46 24.97 32.13
C ASP A 16 34.85 24.32 32.05
N ASN A 17 35.58 24.60 30.96
CA ASN A 17 37.01 24.34 30.72
C ASN A 17 37.53 22.89 30.72
N GLU A 18 36.69 21.87 30.58
CA GLU A 18 37.18 20.50 30.34
C GLU A 18 37.28 20.18 28.85
N VAL A 19 38.32 19.47 28.50
CA VAL A 19 38.46 18.90 27.14
C VAL A 19 37.47 17.71 27.07
N PHE A 20 36.38 17.87 26.30
CA PHE A 20 35.37 16.81 26.12
C PHE A 20 35.37 16.30 24.67
N THR A 21 35.10 15.02 24.53
CA THR A 21 34.96 14.37 23.24
C THR A 21 33.51 14.44 22.77
N PRO A 22 33.23 14.29 21.45
CA PRO A 22 31.86 14.23 20.94
C PRO A 22 31.02 13.13 21.59
N ILE A 23 31.64 12.03 22.04
CA ILE A 23 30.97 10.92 22.73
C ILE A 23 30.42 11.34 24.07
N ASP A 24 31.12 12.22 24.80
CA ASP A 24 30.69 12.74 26.11
C ASP A 24 29.48 13.67 26.00
N LEU A 25 29.35 14.36 24.86
CA LEU A 25 28.27 15.30 24.59
C LEU A 25 27.01 14.60 24.09
N ILE A 26 27.16 13.55 23.28
CA ILE A 26 26.06 12.84 22.64
C ILE A 26 25.47 11.81 23.61
N ASN A 27 24.16 11.89 23.83
CA ASN A 27 23.43 10.91 24.62
C ASN A 27 22.45 10.12 23.74
N ALA A 28 22.85 8.90 23.38
CA ALA A 28 22.02 7.99 22.56
C ALA A 28 20.68 7.64 23.23
N LYS A 29 20.60 7.65 24.56
CA LYS A 29 19.36 7.38 25.30
C LYS A 29 18.24 8.37 24.98
N THR A 30 18.58 9.61 24.62
CA THR A 30 17.59 10.62 24.22
C THR A 30 16.87 10.19 22.93
N LEU A 31 17.60 9.64 21.97
CA LEU A 31 17.02 9.13 20.72
C LEU A 31 16.21 7.87 20.97
N SER A 32 16.78 6.91 21.68
CA SER A 32 16.10 5.64 22.02
C SER A 32 14.80 5.89 22.80
N SER A 33 14.80 6.85 23.74
CA SER A 33 13.61 7.23 24.49
C SER A 33 12.48 7.78 23.60
N VAL A 34 12.82 8.58 22.60
CA VAL A 34 11.81 9.14 21.65
C VAL A 34 11.23 8.03 20.78
N ILE A 35 12.08 7.12 20.27
CA ILE A 35 11.65 5.99 19.46
C ILE A 35 10.75 5.04 20.28
N ASN A 36 11.18 4.68 21.48
CA ASN A 36 10.39 3.82 22.37
C ASN A 36 9.06 4.46 22.78
N SER A 37 9.05 5.78 23.02
CA SER A 37 7.81 6.51 23.31
C SER A 37 6.86 6.49 22.11
N PHE A 38 7.36 6.63 20.89
CA PHE A 38 6.52 6.53 19.69
C PHE A 38 5.85 5.14 19.57
N PHE A 39 6.64 4.07 19.62
CA PHE A 39 6.10 2.71 19.51
C PHE A 39 5.23 2.29 20.71
N GLY A 40 5.46 2.83 21.88
CA GLY A 40 4.71 2.46 23.10
C GLY A 40 3.45 3.27 23.38
N THR A 41 3.39 4.53 22.94
CA THR A 41 2.31 5.46 23.34
C THR A 41 1.59 6.15 22.20
N ASN A 42 2.09 6.06 20.96
CA ASN A 42 1.43 6.69 19.81
C ASN A 42 0.16 5.92 19.43
N GLN A 43 -0.94 6.63 19.20
CA GLN A 43 -2.23 6.05 18.81
C GLN A 43 -2.18 5.30 17.46
N LEU A 44 -1.29 5.68 16.56
CA LEU A 44 -1.13 5.05 15.25
C LEU A 44 -0.20 3.83 15.28
N SER A 45 0.59 3.68 16.34
CA SER A 45 1.39 2.47 16.58
C SER A 45 0.52 1.44 17.31
N GLN A 46 -0.03 0.50 16.54
CA GLN A 46 -0.99 -0.48 17.03
C GLN A 46 -0.38 -1.87 17.02
N PHE A 47 -0.92 -2.76 17.87
CA PHE A 47 -0.63 -4.18 17.78
C PHE A 47 -1.16 -4.73 16.45
N MET A 48 -0.31 -5.43 15.70
CA MET A 48 -0.67 -5.91 14.37
C MET A 48 -1.73 -7.01 14.45
N ASP A 49 -2.76 -6.89 13.62
CA ASP A 49 -3.75 -7.94 13.43
C ASP A 49 -3.11 -9.09 12.64
N GLN A 50 -2.98 -10.26 13.26
CA GLN A 50 -2.29 -11.43 12.71
C GLN A 50 -3.20 -12.67 12.65
N THR A 51 -4.51 -12.49 12.58
CA THR A 51 -5.47 -13.61 12.48
C THR A 51 -5.20 -14.45 11.23
N ASN A 52 -4.90 -13.79 10.11
CA ASN A 52 -4.55 -14.42 8.85
C ASN A 52 -3.62 -13.50 8.03
N PRO A 53 -2.98 -13.99 6.96
CA PRO A 53 -2.08 -13.17 6.13
C PRO A 53 -2.75 -11.93 5.53
N LEU A 54 -4.03 -12.02 5.16
CA LEU A 54 -4.79 -10.90 4.62
C LEU A 54 -4.98 -9.79 5.66
N ALA A 55 -5.27 -10.18 6.92
CA ALA A 55 -5.40 -9.23 8.03
C ALA A 55 -4.11 -8.44 8.27
N GLU A 56 -2.95 -9.09 8.17
CA GLU A 56 -1.65 -8.41 8.29
C GLU A 56 -1.43 -7.36 7.21
N ILE A 57 -1.66 -7.73 5.94
CA ILE A 57 -1.46 -6.82 4.80
C ILE A 57 -2.42 -5.64 4.91
N THR A 58 -3.70 -5.90 5.16
CA THR A 58 -4.70 -4.84 5.25
C THR A 58 -4.46 -3.90 6.42
N HIS A 59 -3.96 -4.41 7.54
CA HIS A 59 -3.58 -3.56 8.67
C HIS A 59 -2.41 -2.63 8.34
N LYS A 60 -1.39 -3.13 7.63
CA LYS A 60 -0.24 -2.33 7.18
C LYS A 60 -0.60 -1.25 6.15
N ARG A 61 -1.66 -1.45 5.39
CA ARG A 61 -2.16 -0.53 4.34
C ARG A 61 -3.32 0.36 4.80
N ARG A 62 -3.59 0.38 6.10
CA ARG A 62 -4.69 1.15 6.68
C ARG A 62 -4.30 2.61 6.87
N LEU A 63 -5.23 3.50 6.54
CA LEU A 63 -5.13 4.94 6.75
C LEU A 63 -6.17 5.37 7.78
N SER A 64 -5.80 6.26 8.67
CA SER A 64 -6.68 6.78 9.72
C SER A 64 -6.73 8.30 9.66
N ALA A 65 -7.93 8.86 9.68
CA ALA A 65 -8.15 10.30 9.87
C ALA A 65 -8.03 10.73 11.33
N LEU A 66 -7.96 9.75 12.26
CA LEU A 66 -7.85 9.97 13.70
C LEU A 66 -6.38 10.05 14.13
N GLY A 67 -6.13 10.63 15.28
CA GLY A 67 -4.81 10.64 15.89
C GLY A 67 -4.19 12.03 16.02
N PRO A 68 -2.91 12.12 16.38
CA PRO A 68 -2.22 13.40 16.55
C PRO A 68 -2.21 14.22 15.24
N GLY A 69 -2.77 15.42 15.28
CA GLY A 69 -2.92 16.29 14.10
C GLY A 69 -4.12 15.96 13.21
N GLY A 70 -4.91 14.92 13.54
CA GLY A 70 -6.11 14.52 12.83
C GLY A 70 -7.40 14.93 13.52
N LEU A 71 -8.49 14.28 13.14
CA LEU A 71 -9.84 14.53 13.65
C LEU A 71 -10.12 13.73 14.94
N SER A 72 -11.11 14.18 15.73
CA SER A 72 -11.74 13.37 16.76
C SER A 72 -13.06 12.79 16.24
N ARG A 73 -13.47 11.62 16.75
CA ARG A 73 -14.70 10.94 16.34
C ARG A 73 -15.94 11.82 16.46
N GLU A 74 -16.00 12.61 17.53
CA GLU A 74 -17.14 13.46 17.85
C GLU A 74 -17.25 14.70 16.94
N ARG A 75 -16.11 15.15 16.39
CA ARG A 75 -16.04 16.32 15.50
C ARG A 75 -16.14 15.96 14.03
N ALA A 76 -16.08 14.69 13.69
CA ALA A 76 -16.16 14.21 12.31
C ALA A 76 -17.62 14.15 11.86
N GLY A 77 -18.05 15.10 11.05
CA GLY A 77 -19.34 15.14 10.37
C GLY A 77 -19.45 14.13 9.21
N PHE A 78 -20.57 14.17 8.50
CA PHE A 78 -20.78 13.29 7.34
C PHE A 78 -19.84 13.61 6.18
N GLU A 79 -19.54 14.86 5.93
CA GLU A 79 -18.67 15.32 4.82
C GLU A 79 -17.28 14.68 4.84
N VAL A 80 -16.71 14.48 6.04
CA VAL A 80 -15.38 13.85 6.21
C VAL A 80 -15.44 12.34 6.04
N ARG A 81 -16.62 11.73 6.18
CA ARG A 81 -16.84 10.28 6.10
C ARG A 81 -17.25 9.82 4.72
N ASP A 82 -17.65 10.75 3.88
CA ASP A 82 -18.07 10.47 2.52
C ASP A 82 -16.91 10.18 1.57
N VAL A 83 -17.25 9.54 0.46
CA VAL A 83 -16.31 9.25 -0.62
C VAL A 83 -16.25 10.49 -1.54
N HIS A 84 -15.04 11.00 -1.73
CA HIS A 84 -14.78 12.10 -2.64
C HIS A 84 -14.23 11.57 -3.98
N TYR A 85 -14.42 12.28 -5.09
CA TYR A 85 -13.92 11.83 -6.40
C TYR A 85 -12.39 11.62 -6.41
N THR A 86 -11.63 12.39 -5.62
CA THR A 86 -10.17 12.23 -5.48
C THR A 86 -9.75 10.94 -4.81
N HIS A 87 -10.68 10.18 -4.22
CA HIS A 87 -10.41 8.86 -3.65
C HIS A 87 -10.17 7.79 -4.72
N TYR A 88 -10.60 8.07 -5.96
CA TYR A 88 -10.50 7.10 -7.04
C TYR A 88 -9.06 6.60 -7.22
N GLY A 89 -8.91 5.27 -7.21
CA GLY A 89 -7.61 4.63 -7.33
C GLY A 89 -6.64 4.80 -6.15
N ARG A 90 -6.99 5.61 -5.14
CA ARG A 90 -6.17 5.91 -3.95
C ARG A 90 -6.71 5.27 -2.69
N LEU A 91 -7.97 5.51 -2.40
CA LEU A 91 -8.67 4.97 -1.24
C LEU A 91 -9.82 4.09 -1.70
N CYS A 92 -9.94 2.89 -1.11
CA CYS A 92 -11.06 2.00 -1.39
C CYS A 92 -12.37 2.58 -0.84
N PRO A 93 -13.41 2.72 -1.66
CA PRO A 93 -14.71 3.23 -1.20
C PRO A 93 -15.50 2.19 -0.38
N ILE A 94 -15.12 0.92 -0.45
CA ILE A 94 -15.86 -0.21 0.14
C ILE A 94 -15.28 -0.59 1.51
N GLU A 95 -13.95 -0.70 1.62
CA GLU A 95 -13.31 -1.20 2.83
C GLU A 95 -13.18 -0.11 3.89
N THR A 96 -14.11 -0.10 4.84
CA THR A 96 -14.11 0.75 6.03
C THR A 96 -14.71 -0.03 7.21
N PRO A 97 -14.36 0.27 8.46
CA PRO A 97 -15.02 -0.34 9.62
C PRO A 97 -16.51 0.00 9.68
N GLU A 98 -17.27 -0.89 10.26
CA GLU A 98 -18.66 -0.62 10.62
C GLU A 98 -18.74 0.11 11.97
N GLY A 99 -19.73 0.98 12.14
CA GLY A 99 -19.97 1.70 13.39
C GLY A 99 -19.33 3.10 13.46
N PRO A 100 -18.88 3.56 14.65
CA PRO A 100 -18.52 4.97 14.87
C PRO A 100 -17.30 5.43 14.06
N ASN A 101 -16.48 4.53 13.56
CA ASN A 101 -15.28 4.83 12.78
C ASN A 101 -15.51 4.76 11.25
N ILE A 102 -16.74 4.57 10.80
CA ILE A 102 -17.08 4.49 9.37
C ILE A 102 -16.56 5.73 8.64
N GLY A 103 -15.89 5.53 7.50
CA GLY A 103 -15.31 6.61 6.69
C GLY A 103 -14.08 7.31 7.28
N LEU A 104 -13.77 7.13 8.58
CA LEU A 104 -12.58 7.71 9.22
C LEU A 104 -11.35 6.81 9.14
N ILE A 105 -11.56 5.54 8.92
CA ILE A 105 -10.51 4.55 8.69
C ILE A 105 -10.75 3.94 7.32
N SER A 106 -9.77 4.06 6.46
CA SER A 106 -9.81 3.63 5.07
C SER A 106 -8.63 2.74 4.75
N SER A 107 -8.69 2.03 3.65
CA SER A 107 -7.59 1.22 3.13
C SER A 107 -7.10 1.76 1.79
N LEU A 108 -5.79 1.67 1.56
CA LEU A 108 -5.19 1.97 0.25
C LEU A 108 -5.75 1.03 -0.81
N SER A 109 -6.04 1.56 -1.99
CA SER A 109 -6.35 0.78 -3.18
C SER A 109 -5.15 -0.07 -3.62
N VAL A 110 -5.39 -1.12 -4.40
CA VAL A 110 -4.38 -2.14 -4.76
C VAL A 110 -3.11 -1.51 -5.32
N PHE A 111 -3.25 -0.59 -6.28
CA PHE A 111 -2.11 0.02 -6.98
C PHE A 111 -1.65 1.36 -6.39
N ALA A 112 -2.35 1.87 -5.37
CA ALA A 112 -2.00 3.14 -4.74
C ALA A 112 -0.69 3.03 -3.96
N LYS A 113 0.09 4.08 -3.99
CA LYS A 113 1.29 4.26 -3.17
C LYS A 113 1.36 5.67 -2.58
N VAL A 114 2.23 5.84 -1.60
CA VAL A 114 2.49 7.13 -0.96
C VAL A 114 3.80 7.67 -1.51
N ASN A 115 3.81 8.91 -1.98
CA ASN A 115 5.02 9.56 -2.45
C ASN A 115 5.92 10.02 -1.27
N PRO A 116 7.16 10.44 -1.53
CA PRO A 116 8.07 10.91 -0.47
C PRO A 116 7.55 12.12 0.33
N MET A 117 6.62 12.90 -0.24
CA MET A 117 5.99 14.04 0.41
C MET A 117 4.76 13.66 1.25
N GLY A 118 4.28 12.42 1.15
CA GLY A 118 3.13 11.90 1.89
C GLY A 118 1.80 11.95 1.15
N PHE A 119 1.78 12.33 -0.13
CA PHE A 119 0.57 12.31 -0.95
C PHE A 119 0.31 10.92 -1.54
N LEU A 120 -0.97 10.61 -1.73
CA LEU A 120 -1.39 9.37 -2.36
C LEU A 120 -1.36 9.52 -3.88
N GLU A 121 -0.74 8.57 -4.55
CA GLU A 121 -0.63 8.51 -6.01
C GLU A 121 -1.22 7.21 -6.53
N THR A 122 -1.78 7.28 -7.72
CA THR A 122 -2.31 6.11 -8.45
C THR A 122 -1.70 6.06 -9.86
N PRO A 123 -1.46 4.86 -10.42
CA PRO A 123 -0.87 4.74 -11.73
C PRO A 123 -1.91 4.91 -12.83
N TYR A 124 -1.51 5.58 -13.89
CA TYR A 124 -2.24 5.73 -15.13
C TYR A 124 -1.35 5.43 -16.33
N ARG A 125 -1.95 5.06 -17.45
CA ARG A 125 -1.28 4.94 -18.74
C ARG A 125 -1.49 6.22 -19.52
N LYS A 126 -0.43 6.76 -20.08
CA LYS A 126 -0.51 7.94 -20.92
C LYS A 126 -1.13 7.60 -22.29
N VAL A 127 -1.96 8.49 -22.79
CA VAL A 127 -2.55 8.39 -24.12
C VAL A 127 -2.03 9.55 -24.96
N GLU A 128 -1.44 9.24 -26.10
CA GLU A 128 -0.96 10.21 -27.07
C GLU A 128 -1.57 9.92 -28.45
N ASN A 129 -2.27 10.89 -29.03
CA ASN A 129 -2.95 10.75 -30.32
C ASN A 129 -3.86 9.51 -30.39
N SER A 130 -4.66 9.29 -29.35
CA SER A 130 -5.56 8.11 -29.21
C SER A 130 -4.86 6.76 -29.11
N VAL A 131 -3.54 6.71 -28.88
CA VAL A 131 -2.75 5.49 -28.66
C VAL A 131 -2.33 5.41 -27.21
N VAL A 132 -2.59 4.27 -26.57
CA VAL A 132 -2.27 4.02 -25.16
C VAL A 132 -0.86 3.45 -25.02
N ASP A 133 -0.04 4.04 -24.15
CA ASP A 133 1.27 3.47 -23.80
C ASP A 133 1.12 2.34 -22.78
N TYR A 134 1.30 1.10 -23.24
CA TYR A 134 1.23 -0.10 -22.37
C TYR A 134 2.52 -0.40 -21.61
N LYS A 135 3.63 0.23 -21.97
CA LYS A 135 4.93 -0.10 -21.40
C LYS A 135 5.22 0.69 -20.13
N ASN A 136 4.71 1.91 -20.04
CA ASN A 136 5.02 2.82 -18.95
C ASN A 136 3.77 3.18 -18.14
N TYR A 137 3.98 3.39 -16.84
CA TYR A 137 2.96 3.90 -15.92
C TYR A 137 3.41 5.24 -15.39
N THR A 138 2.51 6.21 -15.37
CA THR A 138 2.72 7.49 -14.72
C THR A 138 1.90 7.52 -13.44
N TYR A 139 2.53 7.78 -12.32
CA TYR A 139 1.83 7.96 -11.06
C TYR A 139 1.43 9.42 -10.93
N LEU A 140 0.15 9.67 -10.68
CA LEU A 140 -0.40 11.01 -10.50
C LEU A 140 -1.00 11.15 -9.10
N SER A 141 -0.74 12.29 -8.48
CA SER A 141 -1.45 12.75 -7.29
C SER A 141 -2.83 13.30 -7.67
N ALA A 142 -3.67 13.57 -6.68
CA ALA A 142 -5.00 14.13 -6.96
C ALA A 142 -4.95 15.53 -7.57
N GLU A 143 -3.95 16.34 -7.21
CA GLU A 143 -3.72 17.67 -7.75
C GLU A 143 -3.26 17.62 -9.22
N GLU A 144 -2.38 16.69 -9.55
CA GLU A 144 -1.91 16.50 -10.93
C GLU A 144 -2.99 15.93 -11.86
N GLU A 145 -3.97 15.21 -11.29
CA GLU A 145 -5.12 14.65 -12.01
C GLU A 145 -6.18 15.70 -12.34
N GLU A 146 -6.19 16.84 -11.65
CA GLU A 146 -7.18 17.89 -11.82
C GLU A 146 -7.17 18.45 -13.26
N GLY A 147 -8.35 18.52 -13.88
CA GLY A 147 -8.50 18.94 -15.28
C GLY A 147 -8.05 17.92 -16.33
N MET A 148 -7.69 16.70 -15.93
CA MET A 148 -7.32 15.63 -16.86
C MET A 148 -8.52 14.78 -17.24
N LYS A 149 -8.65 14.43 -18.55
CA LYS A 149 -9.66 13.51 -19.06
C LYS A 149 -9.09 12.08 -19.06
N ILE A 150 -9.62 11.25 -18.17
CA ILE A 150 -9.15 9.90 -17.93
C ILE A 150 -10.20 8.90 -18.40
N ALA A 151 -9.82 8.00 -19.30
CA ALA A 151 -10.68 6.95 -19.77
C ALA A 151 -10.60 5.70 -18.88
N GLN A 152 -11.67 4.89 -18.88
CA GLN A 152 -11.69 3.63 -18.15
C GLN A 152 -10.80 2.57 -18.83
N ALA A 153 -10.35 1.58 -18.05
CA ALA A 153 -9.47 0.52 -18.57
C ALA A 153 -10.16 -0.44 -19.55
N ASN A 154 -11.49 -0.46 -19.59
CA ASN A 154 -12.29 -1.40 -20.39
C ASN A 154 -12.77 -0.83 -21.73
N ILE A 155 -12.22 0.30 -22.18
CA ILE A 155 -12.55 0.85 -23.50
C ILE A 155 -12.09 -0.11 -24.62
N PRO A 156 -12.86 -0.22 -25.71
CA PRO A 156 -12.44 -1.04 -26.85
C PRO A 156 -11.19 -0.47 -27.49
N MET A 157 -10.19 -1.33 -27.69
CA MET A 157 -8.89 -0.98 -28.26
C MET A 157 -8.52 -1.97 -29.36
N LYS A 158 -7.79 -1.47 -30.36
CA LYS A 158 -7.16 -2.29 -31.39
C LYS A 158 -5.89 -2.95 -30.86
N GLU A 159 -5.37 -3.95 -31.58
CA GLU A 159 -4.09 -4.60 -31.25
C GLU A 159 -2.91 -3.61 -31.18
N ASP A 160 -2.98 -2.52 -31.93
CA ASP A 160 -1.99 -1.44 -31.95
C ASP A 160 -2.04 -0.52 -30.72
N GLY A 161 -2.99 -0.74 -29.79
CA GLY A 161 -3.21 0.15 -28.65
C GLY A 161 -4.00 1.42 -28.96
N THR A 162 -4.52 1.56 -30.18
CA THR A 162 -5.38 2.68 -30.58
C THR A 162 -6.80 2.46 -30.05
N ILE A 163 -7.42 3.52 -29.51
CA ILE A 163 -8.82 3.48 -29.06
C ILE A 163 -9.74 3.28 -30.26
N ASP A 164 -10.58 2.23 -30.23
CA ASP A 164 -11.51 1.85 -31.31
C ASP A 164 -12.95 2.23 -30.95
N ALA A 165 -13.18 3.51 -30.72
CA ALA A 165 -14.51 4.06 -30.43
C ALA A 165 -14.63 5.47 -31.01
N GLU A 166 -15.82 5.82 -31.51
CA GLU A 166 -16.10 7.18 -31.97
C GLU A 166 -16.17 8.17 -30.81
N LYS A 167 -16.71 7.73 -29.67
CA LYS A 167 -16.81 8.50 -28.43
C LYS A 167 -16.54 7.62 -27.23
N VAL A 168 -15.91 8.19 -26.23
CA VAL A 168 -15.52 7.51 -24.99
C VAL A 168 -16.05 8.30 -23.79
N ILE A 169 -16.51 7.57 -22.78
CA ILE A 169 -16.82 8.15 -21.48
C ILE A 169 -15.50 8.36 -20.73
N ALA A 170 -15.15 9.60 -20.48
CA ALA A 170 -14.01 9.96 -19.65
C ALA A 170 -14.49 10.38 -18.25
N ARG A 171 -13.58 10.35 -17.29
CA ARG A 171 -13.74 10.93 -15.96
C ARG A 171 -12.99 12.24 -15.91
N GLU A 172 -13.65 13.30 -15.46
CA GLU A 172 -13.10 14.64 -15.27
C GLU A 172 -13.72 15.25 -14.01
N GLU A 173 -12.95 15.46 -12.95
CA GLU A 173 -13.35 16.12 -11.68
C GLU A 173 -14.65 15.60 -11.05
N GLY A 174 -14.94 14.31 -11.16
CA GLY A 174 -16.15 13.68 -10.64
C GLY A 174 -17.33 13.61 -11.60
N ASP A 175 -17.24 14.25 -12.75
CA ASP A 175 -18.18 14.13 -13.86
C ASP A 175 -17.73 13.06 -14.87
N PHE A 176 -18.66 12.64 -15.74
CA PHE A 176 -18.43 11.62 -16.77
C PHE A 176 -18.82 12.14 -18.16
N PRO A 177 -18.06 13.12 -18.71
CA PRO A 177 -18.31 13.62 -20.04
C PRO A 177 -18.06 12.56 -21.12
N VAL A 178 -18.82 12.66 -22.20
CA VAL A 178 -18.59 11.87 -23.42
C VAL A 178 -17.73 12.69 -24.36
N VAL A 179 -16.50 12.24 -24.58
CA VAL A 179 -15.46 12.99 -25.30
C VAL A 179 -14.94 12.21 -26.51
N ASP A 180 -14.27 12.91 -27.41
CA ASP A 180 -13.58 12.28 -28.52
C ASP A 180 -12.28 11.60 -28.04
N PRO A 181 -11.86 10.47 -28.65
CA PRO A 181 -10.64 9.75 -28.25
C PRO A 181 -9.37 10.61 -28.26
N SER A 182 -9.33 11.66 -29.06
CA SER A 182 -8.20 12.60 -29.17
C SER A 182 -8.04 13.52 -27.95
N GLU A 183 -9.10 13.69 -27.15
CA GLU A 183 -9.09 14.53 -25.96
C GLU A 183 -8.64 13.78 -24.70
N ILE A 184 -8.55 12.46 -24.76
CA ILE A 184 -8.15 11.60 -23.65
C ILE A 184 -6.65 11.75 -23.44
N GLN A 185 -6.25 12.03 -22.20
CA GLN A 185 -4.86 12.21 -21.80
C GLN A 185 -4.30 10.97 -21.10
N TYR A 186 -5.13 10.29 -20.32
CA TYR A 186 -4.77 9.11 -19.55
C TYR A 186 -5.86 8.04 -19.60
N THR A 187 -5.48 6.81 -19.33
CA THR A 187 -6.41 5.70 -19.11
C THR A 187 -6.05 4.95 -17.84
N ASP A 188 -7.06 4.39 -17.18
CA ASP A 188 -6.88 3.53 -16.03
C ASP A 188 -6.06 2.27 -16.40
N VAL A 189 -5.29 1.75 -15.46
CA VAL A 189 -4.46 0.56 -15.66
C VAL A 189 -5.30 -0.70 -15.66
N ALA A 190 -6.24 -0.80 -14.73
CA ALA A 190 -7.10 -1.96 -14.55
C ALA A 190 -8.42 -1.57 -13.86
N PRO A 191 -9.52 -2.32 -14.09
CA PRO A 191 -10.82 -2.02 -13.47
C PRO A 191 -10.82 -2.14 -11.94
N ASN A 192 -10.00 -3.04 -11.38
CA ASN A 192 -9.87 -3.24 -9.93
C ASN A 192 -9.03 -2.18 -9.22
N GLN A 193 -8.58 -1.15 -9.93
CA GLN A 193 -7.78 -0.05 -9.38
C GLN A 193 -8.47 0.68 -8.24
N ILE A 194 -9.80 0.74 -8.23
CA ILE A 194 -10.60 1.40 -7.19
C ILE A 194 -10.67 0.63 -5.87
N ALA A 195 -10.49 -0.68 -5.91
CA ALA A 195 -10.70 -1.57 -4.78
C ALA A 195 -9.40 -1.77 -3.95
N SER A 196 -9.56 -2.03 -2.65
CA SER A 196 -8.47 -2.49 -1.79
C SER A 196 -8.14 -3.96 -2.07
N ILE A 197 -7.08 -4.47 -1.47
CA ILE A 197 -6.70 -5.88 -1.59
C ILE A 197 -7.83 -6.79 -1.11
N SER A 198 -8.41 -6.49 0.05
CA SER A 198 -9.50 -7.29 0.61
C SER A 198 -10.74 -7.27 -0.30
N ALA A 199 -11.17 -6.11 -0.77
CA ALA A 199 -12.30 -5.99 -1.68
C ALA A 199 -12.04 -6.67 -3.03
N SER A 200 -10.82 -6.61 -3.55
CA SER A 200 -10.43 -7.25 -4.82
C SER A 200 -10.37 -8.77 -4.76
N LEU A 201 -10.42 -9.38 -3.58
CA LEU A 201 -10.51 -10.82 -3.40
C LEU A 201 -11.96 -11.34 -3.39
N ILE A 202 -12.96 -10.46 -3.43
CA ILE A 202 -14.37 -10.85 -3.52
C ILE A 202 -14.69 -11.20 -4.98
N PRO A 203 -15.03 -12.47 -5.28
CA PRO A 203 -15.43 -12.83 -6.64
C PRO A 203 -16.78 -12.19 -6.99
N PHE A 204 -16.92 -11.74 -8.24
CA PHE A 204 -18.13 -11.08 -8.75
C PHE A 204 -18.54 -9.81 -7.96
N LEU A 205 -17.56 -9.06 -7.48
CA LEU A 205 -17.77 -7.85 -6.69
C LEU A 205 -18.74 -6.86 -7.36
N GLU A 206 -18.70 -6.75 -8.68
CA GLU A 206 -19.55 -5.88 -9.48
C GLU A 206 -21.04 -6.18 -9.40
N HIS A 207 -21.41 -7.40 -8.95
CA HIS A 207 -22.80 -7.84 -8.76
C HIS A 207 -23.28 -7.67 -7.32
N ASP A 208 -22.39 -7.33 -6.39
CA ASP A 208 -22.71 -7.17 -4.98
C ASP A 208 -23.10 -5.72 -4.64
N ASP A 209 -24.03 -5.56 -3.73
CA ASP A 209 -24.30 -4.27 -3.09
C ASP A 209 -23.10 -3.82 -2.25
N ALA A 210 -22.78 -2.52 -2.29
CA ALA A 210 -21.63 -1.94 -1.58
C ALA A 210 -21.63 -2.25 -0.07
N ASN A 211 -22.81 -2.24 0.56
CA ASN A 211 -22.93 -2.56 1.99
C ASN A 211 -22.55 -4.01 2.28
N ARG A 212 -22.92 -4.95 1.41
CA ARG A 212 -22.57 -6.36 1.57
C ARG A 212 -21.12 -6.63 1.24
N ALA A 213 -20.55 -5.94 0.26
CA ALA A 213 -19.13 -5.99 -0.04
C ALA A 213 -18.28 -5.47 1.13
N LEU A 214 -18.70 -4.38 1.79
CA LEU A 214 -18.08 -3.87 3.01
C LEU A 214 -18.07 -4.93 4.12
N MET A 215 -19.22 -5.54 4.40
CA MET A 215 -19.30 -6.60 5.42
C MET A 215 -18.42 -7.79 5.05
N GLY A 216 -18.46 -8.25 3.80
CA GLY A 216 -17.65 -9.36 3.31
C GLY A 216 -16.14 -9.11 3.42
N SER A 217 -15.67 -7.92 3.04
CA SER A 217 -14.25 -7.55 3.16
C SER A 217 -13.79 -7.53 4.62
N ASN A 218 -14.63 -7.03 5.54
CA ASN A 218 -14.35 -7.06 6.96
C ASN A 218 -14.32 -8.50 7.52
N MET A 219 -15.24 -9.39 7.09
CA MET A 219 -15.29 -10.78 7.54
C MET A 219 -14.11 -11.60 7.05
N MET A 220 -13.61 -11.39 5.83
CA MET A 220 -12.44 -12.12 5.32
C MET A 220 -11.20 -11.91 6.21
N ARG A 221 -11.03 -10.74 6.81
CA ARG A 221 -9.93 -10.46 7.74
C ARG A 221 -10.04 -11.19 9.08
N GLN A 222 -11.22 -11.68 9.43
CA GLN A 222 -11.48 -12.40 10.69
C GLN A 222 -11.39 -13.92 10.52
N ALA A 223 -11.19 -14.41 9.29
CA ALA A 223 -11.14 -15.83 9.00
C ALA A 223 -9.94 -16.50 9.67
N VAL A 224 -10.15 -17.63 10.32
CA VAL A 224 -9.10 -18.43 10.94
C VAL A 224 -8.51 -19.38 9.90
N PRO A 225 -7.17 -19.45 9.75
CA PRO A 225 -6.53 -20.39 8.85
C PRO A 225 -6.86 -21.85 9.21
N LEU A 226 -7.17 -22.64 8.19
CA LEU A 226 -7.46 -24.07 8.38
C LEU A 226 -6.16 -24.86 8.50
N LEU A 227 -6.19 -25.98 9.21
CA LEU A 227 -5.06 -26.91 9.33
C LEU A 227 -4.62 -27.47 7.95
N LYS A 228 -5.57 -27.67 7.04
CA LYS A 228 -5.32 -28.06 5.66
C LYS A 228 -5.98 -27.04 4.74
N PRO A 229 -5.28 -25.97 4.36
CA PRO A 229 -5.81 -24.98 3.45
C PRO A 229 -5.98 -25.56 2.05
N GLN A 230 -6.98 -25.08 1.33
CA GLN A 230 -7.26 -25.46 -0.06
C GLN A 230 -7.43 -24.16 -0.87
N SER A 231 -7.06 -24.23 -2.15
CA SER A 231 -7.31 -23.12 -3.07
C SER A 231 -8.81 -22.96 -3.32
N PRO A 232 -9.32 -21.74 -3.46
CA PRO A 232 -10.72 -21.53 -3.80
C PRO A 232 -11.04 -22.08 -5.19
N ILE A 233 -12.25 -22.64 -5.36
CA ILE A 233 -12.74 -23.11 -6.67
C ILE A 233 -12.99 -21.91 -7.59
N VAL A 234 -13.57 -20.84 -7.04
CA VAL A 234 -13.80 -19.57 -7.73
C VAL A 234 -12.94 -18.51 -7.04
N GLY A 235 -12.06 -17.90 -7.79
CA GLY A 235 -11.13 -16.89 -7.31
C GLY A 235 -11.01 -15.69 -8.26
N THR A 236 -10.33 -14.66 -7.85
CA THR A 236 -10.12 -13.42 -8.60
C THR A 236 -8.78 -13.37 -9.33
N GLY A 237 -7.88 -14.32 -9.07
CA GLY A 237 -6.52 -14.34 -9.60
C GLY A 237 -5.49 -13.58 -8.77
N LEU A 238 -5.90 -12.77 -7.80
CA LEU A 238 -5.01 -12.03 -6.91
C LEU A 238 -4.51 -12.86 -5.71
N GLU A 239 -5.13 -14.00 -5.41
CA GLU A 239 -4.85 -14.80 -4.22
C GLU A 239 -3.39 -15.19 -4.12
N ARG A 240 -2.80 -15.65 -5.23
CA ARG A 240 -1.38 -16.05 -5.27
C ARG A 240 -0.46 -14.86 -4.98
N GLN A 241 -0.72 -13.71 -5.60
CA GLN A 241 0.07 -12.51 -5.40
C GLN A 241 -0.01 -12.02 -3.96
N VAL A 242 -1.22 -11.96 -3.40
CA VAL A 242 -1.45 -11.57 -2.01
C VAL A 242 -0.74 -12.51 -1.03
N ALA A 243 -0.81 -13.82 -1.26
CA ALA A 243 -0.12 -14.81 -0.43
C ALA A 243 1.41 -14.62 -0.47
N SER A 244 1.98 -14.40 -1.66
CA SER A 244 3.41 -14.14 -1.83
C SER A 244 3.85 -12.84 -1.14
N ASP A 245 3.10 -11.75 -1.35
CA ASP A 245 3.45 -10.42 -0.83
C ASP A 245 3.22 -10.30 0.68
N SER A 246 2.41 -11.17 1.28
CA SER A 246 2.20 -11.21 2.74
C SER A 246 3.48 -11.52 3.52
N ARG A 247 4.47 -12.14 2.86
CA ARG A 247 5.73 -12.64 3.47
C ARG A 247 5.53 -13.63 4.62
N VAL A 248 4.33 -14.18 4.75
CA VAL A 248 4.06 -15.32 5.66
C VAL A 248 4.63 -16.60 5.07
N LEU A 249 4.64 -16.67 3.73
CA LEU A 249 5.29 -17.77 3.01
C LEU A 249 6.78 -17.51 2.86
N ILE A 250 7.58 -18.52 3.15
CA ILE A 250 9.01 -18.50 2.88
C ILE A 250 9.20 -18.90 1.43
N ASN A 251 9.59 -17.95 0.60
CA ASN A 251 9.89 -18.15 -0.81
C ASN A 251 11.40 -18.15 -1.03
N ALA A 252 11.87 -18.95 -1.98
CA ALA A 252 13.24 -18.85 -2.44
C ALA A 252 13.48 -17.48 -3.11
N GLU A 253 14.63 -16.86 -2.86
CA GLU A 253 14.96 -15.51 -3.34
C GLU A 253 15.50 -15.52 -4.78
N GLY A 254 15.92 -16.69 -5.26
CA GLY A 254 16.46 -16.87 -6.59
C GLY A 254 16.65 -18.36 -6.93
N ASP A 255 17.31 -18.59 -8.03
CA ASP A 255 17.70 -19.94 -8.45
C ASP A 255 18.84 -20.47 -7.58
N GLY A 256 18.84 -21.78 -7.30
CA GLY A 256 19.85 -22.39 -6.45
C GLY A 256 19.61 -23.86 -6.21
N VAL A 257 20.49 -24.47 -5.41
CA VAL A 257 20.46 -25.89 -5.05
C VAL A 257 20.22 -26.05 -3.56
N ILE A 258 19.32 -26.95 -3.19
CA ILE A 258 19.06 -27.28 -1.79
C ILE A 258 20.19 -28.18 -1.29
N GLU A 259 20.97 -27.70 -0.32
CA GLU A 259 22.08 -28.45 0.29
C GLU A 259 21.63 -29.33 1.46
N TYR A 260 20.65 -28.83 2.24
CA TYR A 260 20.18 -29.51 3.44
C TYR A 260 18.69 -29.28 3.69
N VAL A 261 17.97 -30.33 4.07
CA VAL A 261 16.54 -30.27 4.46
C VAL A 261 16.30 -31.17 5.66
N ASP A 262 15.64 -30.62 6.67
CA ASP A 262 15.03 -31.36 7.76
C ASP A 262 13.66 -30.77 8.12
N ALA A 263 13.01 -31.27 9.18
CA ALA A 263 11.71 -30.81 9.61
C ALA A 263 11.70 -29.40 10.23
N GLN A 264 12.86 -28.80 10.49
CA GLN A 264 12.98 -27.51 11.17
C GLN A 264 13.69 -26.45 10.32
N LYS A 265 14.49 -26.88 9.34
CA LYS A 265 15.28 -25.95 8.52
C LYS A 265 15.53 -26.47 7.11
N ILE A 266 15.67 -25.51 6.20
CA ILE A 266 16.05 -25.74 4.81
C ILE A 266 17.24 -24.83 4.51
N THR A 267 18.36 -25.40 4.00
CA THR A 267 19.51 -24.60 3.55
C THR A 267 19.58 -24.65 2.03
N ILE A 268 19.61 -23.49 1.41
CA ILE A 268 19.68 -23.29 -0.03
C ILE A 268 20.98 -22.57 -0.35
N LYS A 269 21.72 -23.09 -1.31
CA LYS A 269 22.84 -22.40 -1.95
C LYS A 269 22.36 -21.76 -3.23
N TYR A 270 22.44 -20.44 -3.31
CA TYR A 270 21.98 -19.64 -4.43
C TYR A 270 23.06 -19.49 -5.49
N ASP A 271 22.64 -19.55 -6.77
CA ASP A 271 23.49 -19.27 -7.91
C ASP A 271 23.48 -17.74 -8.18
N ARG A 272 24.32 -17.02 -7.42
CA ARG A 272 24.39 -15.54 -7.54
C ARG A 272 25.39 -15.13 -8.60
N THR A 273 25.03 -14.12 -9.37
CA THR A 273 25.95 -13.47 -10.31
C THR A 273 27.00 -12.62 -9.58
N ASP A 274 28.11 -12.31 -10.24
CA ASP A 274 29.16 -11.49 -9.64
C ASP A 274 28.65 -10.06 -9.33
N GLU A 275 27.69 -9.53 -10.09
CA GLU A 275 27.05 -8.25 -9.83
C GLU A 275 26.21 -8.29 -8.56
N GLU A 276 25.43 -9.34 -8.36
CA GLU A 276 24.62 -9.55 -7.14
C GLU A 276 25.49 -9.70 -5.89
N ARG A 277 26.64 -10.37 -6.00
CA ARG A 277 27.61 -10.50 -4.90
C ARG A 277 28.26 -9.16 -4.51
N LEU A 278 28.42 -8.24 -5.46
CA LEU A 278 28.94 -6.91 -5.18
C LEU A 278 27.91 -5.99 -4.49
N ILE A 279 26.62 -6.20 -4.76
CA ILE A 279 25.53 -5.39 -4.20
C ILE A 279 25.06 -5.93 -2.86
N SER A 280 25.00 -7.26 -2.71
CA SER A 280 24.54 -7.95 -1.50
C SER A 280 25.72 -8.39 -0.63
N PHE A 281 25.69 -8.04 0.66
CA PHE A 281 26.64 -8.54 1.67
C PHE A 281 26.23 -9.90 2.24
N GLU A 282 25.24 -10.57 1.64
CA GLU A 282 24.73 -11.86 2.09
C GLU A 282 25.61 -13.02 1.57
N GLU A 283 25.70 -14.08 2.36
CA GLU A 283 26.38 -15.31 1.97
C GLU A 283 25.62 -16.04 0.85
N ASP A 284 26.32 -16.83 0.03
CA ASP A 284 25.70 -17.62 -1.05
C ASP A 284 24.75 -18.70 -0.50
N SER A 285 24.98 -19.19 0.72
CA SER A 285 24.11 -20.17 1.37
C SER A 285 23.25 -19.53 2.44
N LYS A 286 21.94 -19.71 2.35
CA LYS A 286 20.95 -19.17 3.30
C LYS A 286 20.15 -20.30 3.94
N THR A 287 20.05 -20.27 5.27
CA THR A 287 19.26 -21.24 6.03
C THR A 287 17.94 -20.62 6.46
N TYR A 288 16.85 -21.26 6.10
CA TYR A 288 15.49 -20.92 6.51
C TYR A 288 15.04 -21.84 7.63
N PHE A 289 14.52 -21.28 8.71
CA PHE A 289 13.90 -22.00 9.80
C PHE A 289 12.37 -22.02 9.60
N LEU A 290 11.77 -23.21 9.75
CA LEU A 290 10.34 -23.48 9.55
C LEU A 290 9.56 -23.36 10.86
#